data_82fa7eb5caa00c0d74b1669cdd4206e6
#
_entry.id   82fa7eb5caa00c0d74b1669cdd4206e6
#
_cell.length_a   1.000
_cell.length_b   1.000
_cell.length_c   1.000
_cell.angle_alpha   90.00
_cell.angle_beta   90.00
_cell.angle_gamma   90.00
#
_symmetry.space_group_name_H-M   'P 1'
#
loop_
_entity.id
_entity.type
_entity.pdbx_description
1 polymer ?
#
loop_
_entity_poly.entity_id
_entity_poly.type
_entity_poly.pdbx_seq_one_letter_code
_entity_poly.pdbx_strand_id
1 'polypeptide(L)'
;MTKNQNLILSESQVRQIIKRIAYQIYENNFSEKEIVLVGVFEKGYKLAALITEELKAIARKQKSTLVRLDINKQKPLAEEIKLDIDLKHLKGRSVLLIDDV
;
A
#
# COMPACT_ATOMS: atom_id res chain seq x y z
N MET A 1 0.37 31.75 -3.86
CA MET A 1 0.73 31.36 -3.85
C MET A 1 1.14 31.21 -4.38
N THR A 2 1.36 30.92 -4.54
CA THR A 2 1.79 30.56 -4.93
C THR A 2 1.83 29.94 -5.32
N LYS A 3 1.60 30.09 -5.69
CA LYS A 3 1.65 29.41 -6.10
C LYS A 3 2.04 28.53 -6.37
N ASN A 4 2.21 28.41 -6.69
CA ASN A 4 2.94 27.53 -6.85
C ASN A 4 3.48 26.88 -5.88
N GLN A 5 3.05 26.38 -5.45
CA GLN A 5 3.41 25.87 -4.34
C GLN A 5 3.68 24.47 -4.48
N ASN A 6 4.79 24.13 -4.96
CA ASN A 6 5.28 22.78 -4.94
C ASN A 6 5.72 22.48 -3.55
N LEU A 7 4.95 21.68 -2.89
CA LEU A 7 5.36 21.23 -1.58
C LEU A 7 6.43 20.16 -1.76
N ILE A 8 7.67 20.56 -1.49
CA ILE A 8 8.78 19.62 -1.60
C ILE A 8 9.08 19.08 -0.22
N LEU A 9 8.90 17.78 -0.06
CA LEU A 9 9.17 17.10 1.19
C LEU A 9 10.58 16.52 1.18
N SER A 10 11.27 16.61 2.30
CA SER A 10 12.57 15.98 2.45
C SER A 10 12.39 14.47 2.58
N GLU A 11 13.48 13.74 2.41
CA GLU A 11 13.44 12.28 2.55
C GLU A 11 12.99 11.89 3.95
N SER A 12 13.48 12.60 4.98
CA SER A 12 13.09 12.28 6.35
C SER A 12 11.63 12.55 6.61
N GLN A 13 11.08 13.60 6.00
CA GLN A 13 9.65 13.89 6.14
C GLN A 13 8.78 12.82 5.48
N VAL A 14 9.21 12.36 4.32
CA VAL A 14 8.49 11.27 3.65
C VAL A 14 8.53 10.00 4.49
N ARG A 15 9.69 9.69 5.08
CA ARG A 15 9.81 8.53 5.95
C ARG A 15 8.90 8.61 7.15
N GLN A 16 8.79 9.80 7.74
CA GLN A 16 7.89 9.98 8.88
C GLN A 16 6.45 9.77 8.50
N ILE A 17 6.06 10.25 7.33
CA ILE A 17 4.69 10.05 6.84
C ILE A 17 4.42 8.57 6.64
N ILE A 18 5.35 7.86 6.03
CA ILE A 18 5.19 6.43 5.79
C ILE A 18 5.11 5.65 7.09
N LYS A 19 5.95 6.01 8.07
CA LYS A 19 5.88 5.37 9.38
C LYS A 19 4.55 5.62 10.06
N ARG A 20 4.04 6.84 9.97
CA ARG A 20 2.75 7.18 10.56
C ARG A 20 1.63 6.38 9.93
N ILE A 21 1.65 6.26 8.61
CA ILE A 21 0.65 5.45 7.91
C ILE A 21 0.75 3.99 8.36
N ALA A 22 1.95 3.47 8.45
CA ALA A 22 2.14 2.08 8.87
C ALA A 22 1.62 1.84 10.29
N TYR A 23 1.88 2.77 11.21
CA TYR A 23 1.36 2.66 12.56
C TYR A 23 -0.16 2.71 12.59
N GLN A 24 -0.78 3.58 11.80
CA GLN A 24 -2.24 3.63 11.72
C GLN A 24 -2.81 2.33 11.18
N ILE A 25 -2.18 1.78 10.18
CA ILE A 25 -2.61 0.48 9.64
C ILE A 25 -2.50 -0.59 10.70
N TYR A 26 -1.39 -0.61 11.42
CA TYR A 26 -1.18 -1.59 12.48
C TYR A 26 -2.23 -1.44 13.57
N GLU A 27 -2.50 -0.21 14.01
CA GLU A 27 -3.48 0.04 15.07
C GLU A 27 -4.88 -0.39 14.67
N ASN A 28 -5.24 -0.16 13.42
CA ASN A 28 -6.57 -0.52 12.93
C ASN A 28 -6.72 -2.00 12.64
N ASN A 29 -5.62 -2.74 12.59
CA ASN A 29 -5.62 -4.15 12.20
C ASN A 29 -4.81 -5.03 13.14
N PHE A 30 -4.61 -4.58 14.36
CA PHE A 30 -3.66 -5.29 15.24
C PHE A 30 -4.11 -6.71 15.60
N SER A 31 -5.40 -6.99 15.49
CA SER A 31 -5.93 -8.32 15.78
C SER A 31 -5.87 -9.26 14.57
N GLU A 32 -5.51 -8.74 13.40
CA GLU A 32 -5.44 -9.55 12.19
C GLU A 32 -4.15 -10.36 12.16
N LYS A 33 -4.23 -11.56 11.64
CA LYS A 33 -3.05 -12.40 11.49
C LYS A 33 -2.20 -11.98 10.30
N GLU A 34 -2.86 -11.45 9.28
CA GLU A 34 -2.19 -11.02 8.07
C GLU A 34 -2.82 -9.75 7.54
N ILE A 35 -1.97 -8.80 7.12
CA ILE A 35 -2.40 -7.60 6.43
C ILE A 35 -1.87 -7.70 5.01
N VAL A 36 -2.76 -7.56 4.03
CA VAL A 36 -2.39 -7.62 2.62
C VAL A 36 -2.46 -6.22 2.04
N LEU A 37 -1.35 -5.74 1.51
CA LEU A 37 -1.28 -4.44 0.86
C LEU A 37 -1.25 -4.66 -0.63
N VAL A 38 -2.28 -4.19 -1.33
CA VAL A 38 -2.37 -4.29 -2.77
C VAL A 38 -2.01 -2.95 -3.36
N GLY A 39 -0.87 -2.87 -4.01
CA GLY A 39 -0.40 -1.64 -4.62
C GLY A 39 -0.67 -1.62 -6.11
N VAL A 40 -1.33 -0.56 -6.57
CA VAL A 40 -1.59 -0.40 -7.99
C VAL A 40 -0.29 0.00 -8.69
N PHE A 41 0.15 -0.82 -9.61
CA PHE A 41 1.39 -0.58 -10.33
C PHE A 41 1.23 0.62 -11.25
N GLU A 42 2.12 1.55 -11.21
CA GLU A 42 3.50 1.44 -10.73
C GLU A 42 3.72 2.20 -9.41
N LYS A 43 3.20 3.42 -9.28
CA LYS A 43 3.48 4.29 -8.14
C LYS A 43 2.82 3.82 -6.85
N GLY A 44 1.59 3.35 -6.94
CA GLY A 44 0.92 2.81 -5.76
C GLY A 44 1.64 1.59 -5.22
N TYR A 45 2.17 0.78 -6.11
CA TYR A 45 2.94 -0.39 -5.70
C TYR A 45 4.23 0.00 -4.97
N LYS A 46 4.93 1.03 -5.46
CA LYS A 46 6.15 1.49 -4.80
C LYS A 46 5.85 2.03 -3.40
N LEU A 47 4.76 2.76 -3.28
CA LEU A 47 4.35 3.28 -1.98
C LEU A 47 3.95 2.14 -1.05
N ALA A 48 3.19 1.18 -1.57
CA ALA A 48 2.79 0.02 -0.78
C ALA A 48 4.00 -0.78 -0.30
N ALA A 49 5.04 -0.86 -1.13
CA ALA A 49 6.26 -1.56 -0.73
C ALA A 49 6.93 -0.89 0.46
N LEU A 50 7.00 0.44 0.44
CA LEU A 50 7.59 1.18 1.56
C LEU A 50 6.79 1.00 2.84
N ILE A 51 5.47 1.06 2.74
CA ILE A 51 4.60 0.86 3.89
C ILE A 51 4.75 -0.56 4.42
N THR A 52 4.84 -1.55 3.53
CA THR A 52 5.00 -2.93 3.93
C THR A 52 6.29 -3.15 4.71
N GLU A 53 7.38 -2.52 4.28
CA GLU A 53 8.64 -2.63 5.00
C GLU A 53 8.53 -2.09 6.41
N GLU A 54 7.87 -0.95 6.58
CA GLU A 54 7.67 -0.38 7.91
C GLU A 54 6.77 -1.27 8.76
N LEU A 55 5.74 -1.84 8.17
CA LEU A 55 4.86 -2.75 8.89
C LEU A 55 5.61 -3.98 9.39
N LYS A 56 6.51 -4.51 8.58
CA LYS A 56 7.31 -5.67 9.00
C LYS A 56 8.20 -5.34 10.18
N ALA A 57 8.64 -4.09 10.27
CA ALA A 57 9.49 -3.66 11.38
C ALA A 57 8.71 -3.47 12.66
N ILE A 58 7.48 -2.95 12.59
CA ILE A 58 6.70 -2.61 13.78
C ILE A 58 5.72 -3.71 14.20
N ALA A 59 5.21 -4.47 13.24
CA ALA A 59 4.23 -5.52 13.50
C ALA A 59 4.84 -6.90 13.25
N ARG A 60 5.81 -7.25 14.06
CA ARG A 60 6.61 -8.46 13.83
C ARG A 60 5.81 -9.76 13.92
N LYS A 61 4.74 -9.76 14.71
CA LYS A 61 3.93 -10.96 14.87
C LYS A 61 2.87 -11.12 13.80
N GLN A 62 2.65 -10.09 13.00
CA GLN A 62 1.72 -10.14 11.90
C GLN A 62 2.46 -10.39 10.60
N LYS A 63 1.79 -11.07 9.70
CA LYS A 63 2.32 -11.22 8.36
C LYS A 63 1.87 -10.03 7.52
N SER A 64 2.81 -9.36 6.89
CA SER A 64 2.51 -8.26 5.98
C SER A 64 2.88 -8.71 4.58
N THR A 65 1.89 -8.73 3.70
CA THR A 65 2.05 -9.26 2.34
C THR A 65 1.83 -8.16 1.34
N LEU A 66 2.73 -8.03 0.38
CA LEU A 66 2.64 -7.03 -0.67
C LEU A 66 2.18 -7.71 -1.95
N VAL A 67 1.15 -7.15 -2.58
CA VAL A 67 0.59 -7.68 -3.81
C VAL A 67 0.58 -6.59 -4.87
N ARG A 68 0.94 -6.94 -6.08
CA ARG A 68 0.92 -6.00 -7.20
C ARG A 68 -0.38 -6.15 -7.97
N LEU A 69 -1.02 -5.03 -8.24
CA LEU A 69 -2.23 -4.98 -9.05
C LEU A 69 -1.93 -4.18 -10.31
N ASP A 70 -2.07 -4.82 -11.46
CA ASP A 70 -1.90 -4.16 -12.75
C ASP A 70 -3.26 -3.85 -13.32
N ILE A 71 -3.49 -2.57 -13.63
CA ILE A 71 -4.74 -2.12 -14.23
C ILE A 71 -4.40 -1.34 -15.49
N ASN A 72 -5.12 -1.62 -16.58
CA ASN A 72 -5.00 -0.81 -17.77
C ASN A 72 -5.82 0.46 -17.60
N LYS A 73 -5.16 1.53 -17.21
CA LYS A 73 -5.85 2.79 -16.91
C LYS A 73 -6.42 3.47 -18.14
N GLN A 74 -5.99 3.08 -19.34
CA GLN A 74 -6.53 3.62 -20.58
C GLN A 74 -7.85 2.96 -20.96
N LYS A 75 -8.05 1.72 -20.51
CA LYS A 75 -9.28 0.98 -20.77
C LYS A 75 -9.72 0.28 -19.48
N PRO A 76 -10.16 1.06 -18.50
CA PRO A 76 -10.43 0.49 -17.17
C PRO A 76 -11.55 -0.54 -17.15
N LEU A 77 -12.44 -0.51 -18.12
CA LEU A 77 -13.51 -1.50 -18.21
C LEU A 77 -13.15 -2.69 -19.07
N ALA A 78 -12.00 -2.65 -19.73
CA ALA A 78 -11.55 -3.80 -20.46
C ALA A 78 -10.87 -4.71 -19.46
N GLU A 79 -10.97 -5.78 -19.46
CA GLU A 79 -10.74 -6.93 -18.84
C GLU A 79 -9.39 -7.19 -18.21
N GLU A 80 -8.45 -6.37 -18.34
CA GLU A 80 -7.09 -6.66 -17.90
C GLU A 80 -6.78 -6.13 -16.52
N ILE A 81 -7.35 -6.74 -15.51
CA ILE A 81 -6.96 -6.49 -14.13
C ILE A 81 -6.20 -7.72 -13.65
N LYS A 82 -4.92 -7.54 -13.33
CA LYS A 82 -4.07 -8.65 -12.96
C LYS A 82 -3.53 -8.49 -11.56
N LEU A 83 -3.71 -9.53 -10.76
CA LEU A 83 -3.09 -9.63 -9.45
C LEU A 83 -2.00 -10.69 -9.52
N ASP A 84 -0.93 -10.49 -8.76
CA ASP A 84 0.15 -11.47 -8.71
C ASP A 84 -0.08 -12.56 -7.67
N ILE A 85 -1.28 -12.63 -7.10
CA ILE A 85 -1.69 -13.76 -6.26
C ILE A 85 -3.14 -14.13 -6.56
N ASP A 86 -3.53 -15.30 -6.11
CA ASP A 86 -4.87 -15.80 -6.26
C ASP A 86 -5.83 -15.00 -5.36
N LEU A 87 -6.99 -14.64 -5.89
CA LEU A 87 -8.00 -13.93 -5.11
C LEU A 87 -8.44 -14.72 -3.88
N LYS A 88 -8.38 -16.04 -3.94
CA LYS A 88 -8.72 -16.88 -2.80
C LYS A 88 -7.83 -16.59 -1.60
N HIS A 89 -6.60 -16.20 -1.85
CA HIS A 89 -5.66 -15.87 -0.78
C HIS A 89 -6.12 -14.64 0.01
N LEU A 90 -6.89 -13.77 -0.61
CA LEU A 90 -7.34 -12.53 0.02
C LEU A 90 -8.58 -12.72 0.88
N LYS A 91 -9.27 -13.82 0.72
CA LYS A 91 -10.52 -14.05 1.42
C LYS A 91 -10.29 -14.18 2.92
N GLY A 92 -11.05 -13.42 3.71
CA GLY A 92 -10.95 -13.45 5.16
C GLY A 92 -9.77 -12.70 5.73
N ARG A 93 -9.04 -11.95 4.89
CA ARG A 93 -7.89 -11.17 5.35
C ARG A 93 -8.17 -9.69 5.24
N SER A 94 -7.42 -8.91 6.01
CA SER A 94 -7.49 -7.46 5.90
C SER A 94 -6.70 -7.04 4.66
N VAL A 95 -7.40 -6.40 3.72
CA VAL A 95 -6.80 -6.00 2.44
C VAL A 95 -6.87 -4.49 2.32
N LEU A 96 -5.74 -3.87 2.00
CA LEU A 96 -5.63 -2.43 1.82
C LEU A 96 -5.19 -2.15 0.39
N LEU A 97 -5.97 -1.33 -0.30
CA LEU A 97 -5.65 -0.93 -1.67
C LEU A 97 -4.91 0.39 -1.64
N ILE A 98 -3.77 0.44 -2.28
CA ILE A 98 -2.92 1.64 -2.30
C ILE A 98 -2.70 2.07 -3.73
N ASP A 99 -3.07 3.31 -4.01
CA ASP A 99 -2.92 3.91 -5.33
C ASP A 99 -2.33 5.30 -5.19
N ASP A 100 -1.86 5.83 -6.30
CA ASP A 100 -1.19 7.14 -6.35
C ASP A 100 -2.13 8.28 -6.72
N VAL A 101 -3.37 8.10 -6.62
CA VAL A 101 -4.40 9.05 -7.11
C VAL A 101 -4.13 10.50 -6.80
#